data_43b3b23e06c0b02f36c40b870e3d7cf8
#
_entry.id   43b3b23e06c0b02f36c40b870e3d7cf8
#
_cell.length_a   1.000
_cell.length_b   1.000
_cell.length_c   1.000
_cell.angle_alpha   90.00
_cell.angle_beta   90.00
_cell.angle_gamma   90.00
#
_symmetry.space_group_name_H-M   'P 1'
#
loop_
_entity.id
_entity.type
_entity.pdbx_description
1 polymer ?
#
loop_
_entity_poly.entity_id
_entity_poly.type
_entity_poly.pdbx_seq_one_letter_code
_entity_poly.pdbx_strand_id
1 'polypeptide(L)'
;MARAHLRLRVPEDVAALVAGLHPQLKRKLRHALDAILADPGIGKALKDQLAGLRSFRIGKFRLVYRITPKAIDIVAFGRRDRIYEETLRLLSRD
;
A
#
# COMPACT_ATOMS: atom_id res chain seq x y z
N MET A 1 9.48 -18.67 -17.57
CA MET A 1 10.41 -17.79 -16.88
C MET A 1 9.97 -17.54 -15.46
N ALA A 2 10.84 -17.80 -14.52
CA ALA A 2 10.49 -17.65 -13.13
C ALA A 2 10.37 -16.15 -12.78
N ARG A 3 9.30 -15.81 -12.13
CA ARG A 3 9.11 -14.49 -11.60
C ARG A 3 9.88 -14.36 -10.30
N ALA A 4 10.61 -13.27 -10.11
CA ALA A 4 11.21 -13.01 -8.82
C ALA A 4 10.09 -12.89 -7.78
N HIS A 5 10.26 -13.55 -6.65
CA HIS A 5 9.31 -13.43 -5.55
C HIS A 5 9.58 -12.13 -4.83
N LEU A 6 8.62 -11.21 -4.93
CA LEU A 6 8.69 -9.97 -4.18
C LEU A 6 8.12 -10.18 -2.79
N ARG A 7 8.75 -9.55 -1.83
CA ARG A 7 8.31 -9.60 -0.44
C ARG A 7 7.57 -8.32 -0.11
N LEU A 8 6.64 -8.41 0.83
CA LEU A 8 6.01 -7.22 1.37
C LEU A 8 6.87 -6.69 2.51
N ARG A 9 7.11 -5.38 2.49
CA ARG A 9 7.71 -4.69 3.62
C ARG A 9 6.69 -3.74 4.19
N VAL A 10 6.36 -3.94 5.46
CA VAL A 10 5.30 -3.18 6.12
C VAL A 10 5.91 -2.43 7.29
N PRO A 11 5.86 -1.08 7.27
CA PRO A 11 6.37 -0.30 8.39
C PRO A 11 5.61 -0.61 9.68
N GLU A 12 6.27 -0.42 10.81
CA GLU A 12 5.68 -0.73 12.10
C GLU A 12 4.39 0.02 12.37
N ASP A 13 4.32 1.28 11.99
CA ASP A 13 3.12 2.08 12.21
C ASP A 13 1.95 1.57 11.38
N VAL A 14 2.21 1.13 10.15
CA VAL A 14 1.17 0.54 9.32
C VAL A 14 0.75 -0.81 9.88
N ALA A 15 1.71 -1.62 10.33
CA ALA A 15 1.41 -2.92 10.93
C ALA A 15 0.54 -2.76 12.17
N ALA A 16 0.85 -1.76 13.00
CA ALA A 16 0.06 -1.49 14.20
C ALA A 16 -1.35 -1.06 13.85
N LEU A 17 -1.48 -0.22 12.83
CA LEU A 17 -2.80 0.22 12.36
C LEU A 17 -3.62 -0.98 11.88
N VAL A 18 -3.00 -1.84 11.10
CA VAL A 18 -3.67 -3.02 10.55
C VAL A 18 -4.11 -3.97 11.66
N ALA A 19 -3.29 -4.12 12.70
CA ALA A 19 -3.63 -5.00 13.80
C ALA A 19 -4.93 -4.60 14.49
N GLY A 20 -5.27 -3.31 14.49
CA GLY A 20 -6.48 -2.81 15.11
C GLY A 20 -7.71 -2.75 14.21
N LEU A 21 -7.60 -3.20 12.96
CA LEU A 21 -8.73 -3.11 12.04
C LEU A 21 -9.80 -4.15 12.35
N HIS A 22 -11.02 -3.82 11.96
CA HIS A 22 -12.12 -4.76 12.01
C HIS A 22 -11.77 -6.02 11.18
N PRO A 23 -12.14 -7.23 11.65
CA PRO A 23 -11.78 -8.46 10.95
C PRO A 23 -12.17 -8.50 9.48
N GLN A 24 -13.33 -7.94 9.12
CA GLN A 24 -13.74 -7.92 7.72
C GLN A 24 -12.82 -7.07 6.87
N LEU A 25 -12.38 -5.93 7.40
CA LEU A 25 -11.47 -5.05 6.68
C LEU A 25 -10.08 -5.69 6.59
N LYS A 26 -9.64 -6.36 7.66
CA LYS A 26 -8.38 -7.11 7.59
C LYS A 26 -8.40 -8.13 6.48
N ARG A 27 -9.51 -8.84 6.32
CA ARG A 27 -9.65 -9.85 5.28
C ARG A 27 -9.57 -9.24 3.89
N LYS A 28 -10.25 -8.10 3.71
CA LYS A 28 -10.19 -7.39 2.43
C LYS A 28 -8.78 -6.89 2.14
N LEU A 29 -8.10 -6.39 3.16
CA LEU A 29 -6.72 -5.95 3.01
C LEU A 29 -5.81 -7.12 2.63
N ARG A 30 -5.97 -8.27 3.25
CA ARG A 30 -5.19 -9.46 2.92
C ARG A 30 -5.38 -9.85 1.45
N HIS A 31 -6.63 -9.86 0.99
CA HIS A 31 -6.92 -10.17 -0.41
C HIS A 31 -6.27 -9.14 -1.34
N ALA A 32 -6.29 -7.87 -0.95
CA ALA A 32 -5.66 -6.81 -1.74
C ALA A 32 -4.15 -7.02 -1.82
N LEU A 33 -3.53 -7.37 -0.71
CA LEU A 33 -2.08 -7.63 -0.69
C LEU A 33 -1.72 -8.82 -1.56
N ASP A 34 -2.53 -9.86 -1.53
CA ASP A 34 -2.32 -11.03 -2.39
C ASP A 34 -2.43 -10.63 -3.87
N ALA A 35 -3.41 -9.80 -4.20
CA ALA A 35 -3.60 -9.32 -5.58
C ALA A 35 -2.40 -8.48 -6.03
N ILE A 36 -1.89 -7.64 -5.16
CA ILE A 36 -0.72 -6.79 -5.46
C ILE A 36 0.53 -7.65 -5.65
N LEU A 37 0.70 -8.68 -4.81
CA LEU A 37 1.83 -9.58 -4.97
C LEU A 37 1.78 -10.35 -6.28
N ALA A 38 0.56 -10.73 -6.70
CA ALA A 38 0.38 -11.45 -7.96
C ALA A 38 0.61 -10.54 -9.17
N ASP A 39 0.25 -9.27 -9.05
CA ASP A 39 0.39 -8.29 -10.13
C ASP A 39 0.69 -6.92 -9.53
N PRO A 40 1.97 -6.62 -9.28
CA PRO A 40 2.33 -5.36 -8.61
C PRO A 40 1.85 -4.10 -9.32
N GLY A 41 1.65 -4.17 -10.64
CA GLY A 41 1.15 -3.02 -11.40
C GLY A 41 -0.35 -2.80 -11.32
N ILE A 42 -1.07 -3.60 -10.52
CA ILE A 42 -2.53 -3.53 -10.47
C ILE A 42 -3.05 -2.21 -9.89
N GLY A 43 -2.28 -1.60 -8.99
CA GLY A 43 -2.68 -0.33 -8.41
C GLY A 43 -2.54 0.83 -9.38
N LYS A 44 -3.30 1.89 -9.12
CA LYS A 44 -3.24 3.10 -9.92
C LYS A 44 -1.93 3.83 -9.67
N ALA A 45 -1.20 4.15 -10.73
CA ALA A 45 0.03 4.94 -10.62
C ALA A 45 -0.32 6.37 -10.22
N LEU A 46 0.38 6.88 -9.23
CA LEU A 46 0.17 8.24 -8.75
C LEU A 46 1.09 9.21 -9.48
N LYS A 47 0.78 10.51 -9.38
CA LYS A 47 1.46 11.54 -10.16
C LYS A 47 2.03 12.63 -9.27
N ASP A 48 2.76 13.55 -9.89
CA ASP A 48 3.29 14.75 -9.26
C ASP A 48 4.14 14.41 -8.03
N GLN A 49 3.81 14.94 -6.89
CA GLN A 49 4.59 14.72 -5.67
C GLN A 49 4.55 13.27 -5.19
N LEU A 50 3.59 12.49 -5.67
CA LEU A 50 3.47 11.08 -5.30
C LEU A 50 3.92 10.16 -6.44
N ALA A 51 4.59 10.70 -7.44
CA ALA A 51 5.10 9.89 -8.55
C ALA A 51 6.00 8.77 -8.03
N GLY A 52 5.88 7.60 -8.62
CA GLY A 52 6.62 6.42 -8.18
C GLY A 52 5.86 5.54 -7.21
N LEU A 53 4.74 6.04 -6.70
CA LEU A 53 3.87 5.27 -5.81
C LEU A 53 2.64 4.79 -6.56
N ARG A 54 2.00 3.77 -6.01
CA ARG A 54 0.74 3.24 -6.53
C ARG A 54 -0.27 3.16 -5.42
N SER A 55 -1.54 3.22 -5.79
CA SER A 55 -2.64 3.19 -4.84
C SER A 55 -3.64 2.12 -5.24
N PHE A 56 -4.06 1.29 -4.28
CA PHE A 56 -5.04 0.25 -4.50
C PHE A 56 -6.25 0.49 -3.60
N ARG A 57 -7.42 0.53 -4.20
CA ARG A 57 -8.65 0.83 -3.48
C ARG A 57 -9.19 -0.40 -2.73
N ILE A 58 -9.55 -0.19 -1.47
CA ILE A 58 -10.13 -1.23 -0.62
C ILE A 58 -11.34 -0.60 0.06
N GLY A 59 -12.49 -0.62 -0.62
CA GLY A 59 -13.69 0.01 -0.11
C GLY A 59 -13.51 1.52 0.09
N LYS A 60 -13.68 1.98 1.31
CA LYS A 60 -13.48 3.39 1.67
C LYS A 60 -12.05 3.72 1.98
N PHE A 61 -11.16 2.74 1.87
CA PHE A 61 -9.74 2.89 2.19
C PHE A 61 -8.91 2.75 0.92
N ARG A 62 -7.66 3.18 1.02
CA ARG A 62 -6.66 2.95 -0.02
C ARG A 62 -5.35 2.54 0.62
N LEU A 63 -4.65 1.69 -0.07
CA LEU A 63 -3.32 1.25 0.28
C LEU A 63 -2.34 1.88 -0.69
N VAL A 64 -1.35 2.60 -0.18
CA VAL A 64 -0.31 3.20 -1.02
C VAL A 64 0.95 2.37 -0.88
N TYR A 65 1.56 2.01 -2.02
CA TYR A 65 2.74 1.17 -2.01
C TYR A 65 3.71 1.57 -3.11
N ARG A 66 4.93 1.07 -3.00
CA ARG A 66 5.99 1.30 -3.96
C ARG A 66 6.59 -0.04 -4.37
N ILE A 67 6.84 -0.20 -5.67
CA ILE A 67 7.48 -1.41 -6.18
C ILE A 67 8.98 -1.14 -6.26
N THR A 68 9.77 -2.03 -5.65
CA THR A 68 11.22 -2.00 -5.78
C THR A 68 11.67 -3.32 -6.41
N PRO A 69 12.92 -3.42 -6.85
CA PRO A 69 13.40 -4.69 -7.43
C PRO A 69 13.34 -5.86 -6.46
N LYS A 70 13.31 -5.61 -5.16
CA LYS A 70 13.36 -6.66 -4.15
C LYS A 70 12.08 -6.82 -3.37
N ALA A 71 11.21 -5.82 -3.37
CA ALA A 71 10.07 -5.85 -2.46
C ALA A 71 8.97 -4.91 -2.94
N ILE A 72 7.81 -5.10 -2.34
CA ILE A 72 6.73 -4.14 -2.43
C ILE A 72 6.68 -3.47 -1.05
N ASP A 73 7.00 -2.18 -1.03
CA ASP A 73 7.00 -1.41 0.22
C ASP A 73 5.63 -0.80 0.43
N ILE A 74 5.00 -1.18 1.53
CA ILE A 74 3.75 -0.53 1.92
C ILE A 74 4.13 0.81 2.53
N VAL A 75 3.56 1.89 1.98
CA VAL A 75 3.89 3.23 2.43
C VAL A 75 2.85 3.74 3.42
N ALA A 76 1.58 3.54 3.10
CA ALA A 76 0.51 4.06 3.95
C ALA A 76 -0.78 3.30 3.67
N PHE A 77 -1.67 3.29 4.66
CA PHE A 77 -3.00 2.74 4.54
C PHE A 77 -3.95 3.65 5.31
N GLY A 78 -5.01 4.10 4.67
CA GLY A 78 -5.93 4.98 5.32
C GLY A 78 -7.16 5.26 4.49
N ARG A 79 -7.99 6.18 4.97
CA ARG A 79 -9.23 6.53 4.30
C ARG A 79 -8.97 7.16 2.95
N ARG A 80 -9.79 6.79 2.00
CA ARG A 80 -9.66 7.25 0.61
C ARG A 80 -9.63 8.76 0.47
N ASP A 81 -10.39 9.47 1.31
CA ASP A 81 -10.49 10.93 1.23
C ASP A 81 -9.30 11.66 1.86
N ARG A 82 -8.41 10.96 2.57
CA ARG A 82 -7.29 11.59 3.26
C ARG A 82 -5.93 10.99 2.95
N ILE A 83 -5.91 9.82 2.34
CA ILE A 83 -4.68 9.04 2.25
C ILE A 83 -3.56 9.77 1.47
N TYR A 84 -3.92 10.51 0.43
CA TYR A 84 -2.89 11.18 -0.36
C TYR A 84 -2.25 12.33 0.42
N GLU A 85 -3.05 13.06 1.16
CA GLU A 85 -2.54 14.13 2.01
C GLU A 85 -1.64 13.55 3.11
N GLU A 86 -2.08 12.47 3.72
CA GLU A 86 -1.29 11.79 4.75
C GLU A 86 0.01 11.24 4.18
N THR A 87 -0.03 10.70 2.98
CA THR A 87 1.15 10.16 2.32
C THR A 87 2.16 11.28 2.04
N LEU A 88 1.70 12.41 1.54
CA LEU A 88 2.57 13.56 1.31
C LEU A 88 3.25 13.99 2.61
N ARG A 89 2.50 13.99 3.69
CA ARG A 89 3.04 14.39 4.99
C ARG A 89 4.12 13.41 5.45
N LEU A 90 3.90 12.12 5.25
CA LEU A 90 4.89 11.10 5.60
C LEU A 90 6.17 11.27 4.79
N LEU A 91 6.05 11.52 3.49
CA LEU A 91 7.21 11.68 2.63
C LEU A 91 7.98 12.96 2.92
N SER A 92 7.35 13.95 3.51
CA SER A 92 7.99 15.21 3.86
C SER A 92 8.71 15.17 5.20
N ARG A 93 8.59 14.08 5.93
CA ARG A 93 9.23 13.92 7.23
C ARG A 93 10.63 13.36 7.02
N ASP A 94 11.60 14.14 7.36
CA ASP A 94 12.97 13.65 7.32
C ASP A 94 13.75 14.23 8.43
#